data_93b969ebdac1c7a91fe7a0a71f22a0f9
#
_entry.id   93b969ebdac1c7a91fe7a0a71f22a0f9
#
_cell.length_a   1.000
_cell.length_b   1.000
_cell.length_c   1.000
_cell.angle_alpha   90.00
_cell.angle_beta   90.00
_cell.angle_gamma   90.00
#
_symmetry.space_group_name_H-M   'P 1'
#
loop_
_entity.id
_entity.type
_entity.pdbx_description
1 polymer ?
#
loop_
_entity_poly.entity_id
_entity_poly.type
_entity_poly.pdbx_seq_one_letter_code
_entity_poly.pdbx_strand_id
1 'polypeptide(L)'
;MATTKISSTKSTSRAINYAEKRAVVKSSHNCDIDFAKSAFKITREVYGKTGGNQGHVVIQSFKPGEVTPEQCNQLGLELAERIAPNHQVAVYTHDDTDHVHNHIVINSIDLETGKKFNNNKKALYDVRNASDEICKKHNLSVPCLLYTSPSPRD
;
A
#
# COMPACT_ATOMS: atom_id res chain seq x y z
N MET A 1 9.94 -3.50 -13.40
CA MET A 1 8.59 -4.12 -13.35
C MET A 1 8.03 -3.99 -11.95
N ALA A 2 6.81 -3.48 -11.85
CA ALA A 2 6.16 -3.34 -10.56
C ALA A 2 5.14 -4.46 -10.37
N THR A 3 5.23 -5.16 -9.25
CA THR A 3 4.24 -6.18 -8.89
C THR A 3 3.54 -5.75 -7.60
N THR A 4 2.29 -6.15 -7.44
CA THR A 4 1.50 -5.79 -6.27
C THR A 4 0.87 -7.03 -5.65
N LYS A 5 0.76 -7.00 -4.32
CA LYS A 5 0.14 -8.06 -3.55
C LYS A 5 -0.60 -7.41 -2.39
N ILE A 6 -1.82 -7.87 -2.12
CA ILE A 6 -2.61 -7.34 -1.00
C ILE A 6 -3.00 -8.47 -0.07
N SER A 7 -2.92 -8.22 1.23
CA SER A 7 -3.33 -9.17 2.25
C SER A 7 -3.98 -8.44 3.40
N SER A 8 -4.76 -9.16 4.22
CA SER A 8 -5.39 -8.61 5.41
C SER A 8 -4.55 -8.91 6.64
N THR A 9 -4.62 -8.03 7.64
CA THR A 9 -3.93 -8.27 8.91
C THR A 9 -4.89 -8.05 10.07
N LYS A 10 -4.73 -8.87 11.10
CA LYS A 10 -5.46 -8.72 12.37
C LYS A 10 -4.75 -7.81 13.34
N SER A 11 -3.53 -7.37 13.02
CA SER A 11 -2.76 -6.47 13.86
C SER A 11 -1.96 -5.48 13.02
N THR A 12 -2.46 -4.25 12.91
CA THR A 12 -1.74 -3.18 12.20
C THR A 12 -0.47 -2.79 12.95
N SER A 13 -0.48 -2.86 14.27
CA SER A 13 0.72 -2.56 15.07
C SER A 13 1.86 -3.51 14.72
N ARG A 14 1.56 -4.80 14.59
CA ARG A 14 2.56 -5.80 14.22
C ARG A 14 3.07 -5.57 12.80
N ALA A 15 2.16 -5.28 11.87
CA ALA A 15 2.53 -5.00 10.48
C ALA A 15 3.42 -3.76 10.38
N ILE A 16 3.08 -2.70 11.10
CA ILE A 16 3.88 -1.48 11.12
C ILE A 16 5.26 -1.73 11.75
N ASN A 17 5.31 -2.44 12.87
CA ASN A 17 6.58 -2.75 13.52
C ASN A 17 7.51 -3.53 12.59
N TYR A 18 6.97 -4.52 11.88
CA TYR A 18 7.74 -5.31 10.93
C TYR A 18 8.26 -4.44 9.78
N ALA A 19 7.40 -3.62 9.21
CA ALA A 19 7.76 -2.78 8.07
C ALA A 19 8.72 -1.65 8.47
N GLU A 20 8.50 -1.01 9.61
CA GLU A 20 9.30 0.10 10.08
C GLU A 20 10.74 -0.29 10.38
N LYS A 21 10.93 -1.51 10.87
CA LYS A 21 12.23 -1.98 11.35
C LYS A 21 13.33 -1.90 10.30
N ARG A 22 13.00 -2.10 9.02
CA ARG A 22 13.98 -2.08 7.93
C ARG A 22 13.71 -0.98 6.91
N ALA A 23 12.86 -0.03 7.26
CA ALA A 23 12.48 1.04 6.34
C ALA A 23 13.61 2.05 6.20
N VAL A 24 13.93 2.39 4.96
CA VAL A 24 14.91 3.44 4.65
C VAL A 24 14.22 4.76 4.34
N VAL A 25 12.96 4.71 3.90
CA VAL A 25 12.13 5.90 3.66
C VAL A 25 10.74 5.61 4.18
N LYS A 26 10.11 6.59 4.81
CA LYS A 26 8.76 6.47 5.38
C LYS A 26 7.90 7.65 4.97
N SER A 27 6.61 7.39 4.76
CA SER A 27 5.62 8.45 4.55
C SER A 27 4.25 7.97 5.02
N SER A 28 3.29 8.87 5.06
CA SER A 28 1.95 8.55 5.53
C SER A 28 0.90 9.37 4.82
N HIS A 29 -0.35 8.92 4.93
CA HIS A 29 -1.51 9.61 4.38
C HIS A 29 -2.60 9.62 5.45
N ASN A 30 -3.13 10.80 5.75
CA ASN A 30 -4.16 11.03 6.79
C ASN A 30 -3.72 10.68 8.22
N CYS A 31 -2.42 10.57 8.46
CA CYS A 31 -1.89 10.38 9.81
C CYS A 31 -0.42 10.78 9.83
N ASP A 32 0.13 10.93 11.04
CA ASP A 32 1.56 11.20 11.22
C ASP A 32 2.30 9.86 11.25
N ILE A 33 3.33 9.73 10.42
CA ILE A 33 4.09 8.47 10.31
C ILE A 33 4.72 8.06 11.65
N ASP A 34 5.11 9.01 12.47
CA ASP A 34 5.73 8.71 13.76
C ASP A 34 4.72 8.18 14.79
N PHE A 35 3.43 8.41 14.55
CA PHE A 35 2.36 8.01 15.45
C PHE A 35 1.33 7.11 14.77
N ALA A 36 1.70 6.48 13.66
CA ALA A 36 0.77 5.69 12.84
C ALA A 36 0.07 4.58 13.65
N LYS A 37 0.81 3.85 14.47
CA LYS A 37 0.23 2.77 15.29
C LYS A 37 -0.87 3.27 16.20
N SER A 38 -0.60 4.36 16.92
CA SER A 38 -1.57 4.98 17.83
C SER A 38 -2.75 5.55 17.06
N ALA A 39 -2.49 6.24 15.96
CA ALA A 39 -3.54 6.83 15.14
C ALA A 39 -4.49 5.76 14.59
N PHE A 40 -3.95 4.66 14.12
CA PHE A 40 -4.77 3.55 13.60
C PHE A 40 -5.66 2.96 14.69
N LYS A 41 -5.09 2.73 15.87
CA LYS A 41 -5.83 2.17 17.02
C LYS A 41 -6.95 3.11 17.46
N ILE A 42 -6.64 4.40 17.62
CA ILE A 42 -7.61 5.40 18.06
C ILE A 42 -8.78 5.47 17.08
N THR A 43 -8.50 5.49 15.78
CA THR A 43 -9.54 5.55 14.76
C THR A 43 -10.46 4.34 14.84
N ARG A 44 -9.92 3.13 14.99
CA ARG A 44 -10.75 1.94 15.12
C ARG A 44 -11.63 2.00 16.38
N GLU A 45 -11.10 2.52 17.47
CA GLU A 45 -11.85 2.66 18.72
C GLU A 45 -12.98 3.68 18.59
N VAL A 46 -12.68 4.82 17.95
CA VAL A 46 -13.67 5.89 17.74
C VAL A 46 -14.87 5.38 16.93
N TYR A 47 -14.61 4.56 15.91
CA TYR A 47 -15.68 4.03 15.05
C TYR A 47 -16.25 2.70 15.57
N GLY A 48 -15.74 2.18 16.69
CA GLY A 48 -16.25 0.93 17.29
C GLY A 48 -15.93 -0.31 16.48
N LYS A 49 -14.86 -0.28 15.66
CA LYS A 49 -14.50 -1.38 14.77
C LYS A 49 -13.19 -2.04 15.21
N THR A 50 -13.19 -2.60 16.43
CA THR A 50 -11.97 -3.14 17.01
C THR A 50 -11.73 -4.63 16.75
N GLY A 51 -12.72 -5.34 16.25
CA GLY A 51 -12.60 -6.78 15.98
C GLY A 51 -12.26 -7.11 14.54
N GLY A 52 -11.94 -8.37 14.29
CA GLY A 52 -11.65 -8.87 12.94
C GLY A 52 -10.37 -8.31 12.33
N ASN A 53 -10.37 -8.07 11.03
CA ASN A 53 -9.23 -7.49 10.34
C ASN A 53 -9.09 -6.03 10.71
N GLN A 54 -7.91 -5.65 11.21
CA GLN A 54 -7.62 -4.28 11.60
C GLN A 54 -7.12 -3.43 10.44
N GLY A 55 -6.59 -4.08 9.42
CA GLY A 55 -6.08 -3.36 8.26
C GLY A 55 -5.66 -4.28 7.16
N HIS A 56 -5.02 -3.70 6.16
CA HIS A 56 -4.56 -4.42 4.98
C HIS A 56 -3.13 -3.98 4.66
N VAL A 57 -2.35 -4.89 4.09
CA VAL A 57 -0.97 -4.60 3.70
C VAL A 57 -0.87 -4.82 2.19
N VAL A 58 -0.40 -3.79 1.49
CA VAL A 58 -0.11 -3.89 0.06
C VAL A 58 1.41 -3.88 -0.08
N ILE A 59 1.94 -4.85 -0.80
CA ILE A 59 3.36 -4.90 -1.12
C ILE A 59 3.50 -4.56 -2.59
N GLN A 60 4.26 -3.51 -2.88
CA GLN A 60 4.52 -3.04 -4.24
C GLN A 60 6.02 -3.13 -4.48
N SER A 61 6.42 -4.00 -5.40
CA SER A 61 7.83 -4.25 -5.70
C SER A 61 8.20 -3.76 -7.09
N PHE A 62 9.40 -3.22 -7.23
CA PHE A 62 9.89 -2.71 -8.49
C PHE A 62 11.09 -3.51 -8.98
N LYS A 63 11.32 -3.46 -10.29
CA LYS A 63 12.46 -4.11 -10.93
C LYS A 63 13.77 -3.52 -10.38
N PRO A 64 14.81 -4.34 -10.15
CA PRO A 64 16.08 -3.82 -9.66
C PRO A 64 16.62 -2.69 -10.53
N GLY A 65 17.04 -1.60 -9.87
CA GLY A 65 17.62 -0.45 -10.57
C GLY A 65 16.64 0.47 -11.27
N GLU A 66 15.33 0.16 -11.20
CA GLU A 66 14.32 0.96 -11.89
C GLU A 66 13.94 2.24 -11.15
N VAL A 67 13.93 2.20 -9.83
CA VAL A 67 13.60 3.34 -8.98
C VAL A 67 14.57 3.44 -7.81
N THR A 68 14.74 4.68 -7.31
CA THR A 68 15.45 4.90 -6.04
C THR A 68 14.49 4.64 -4.88
N PRO A 69 15.01 4.43 -3.65
CA PRO A 69 14.10 4.27 -2.50
C PRO A 69 13.15 5.44 -2.31
N GLU A 70 13.60 6.68 -2.55
CA GLU A 70 12.77 7.87 -2.44
C GLU A 70 11.65 7.87 -3.48
N GLN A 71 11.97 7.52 -4.72
CA GLN A 71 10.96 7.39 -5.79
C GLN A 71 9.97 6.29 -5.45
N CYS A 72 10.47 5.15 -4.96
CA CYS A 72 9.65 4.02 -4.57
C CYS A 72 8.62 4.45 -3.51
N ASN A 73 9.08 5.19 -2.49
CA ASN A 73 8.20 5.67 -1.43
C ASN A 73 7.12 6.61 -1.97
N GLN A 74 7.49 7.53 -2.85
CA GLN A 74 6.52 8.44 -3.47
C GLN A 74 5.48 7.69 -4.30
N LEU A 75 5.92 6.69 -5.05
CA LEU A 75 5.01 5.87 -5.85
C LEU A 75 4.06 5.06 -4.97
N GLY A 76 4.55 4.58 -3.83
CA GLY A 76 3.72 3.89 -2.85
C GLY A 76 2.68 4.80 -2.22
N LEU A 77 3.06 6.02 -1.89
CA LEU A 77 2.13 7.00 -1.34
C LEU A 77 1.06 7.37 -2.37
N GLU A 78 1.45 7.56 -3.63
CA GLU A 78 0.52 7.84 -4.72
C GLU A 78 -0.47 6.70 -4.90
N LEU A 79 0.00 5.45 -4.85
CA LEU A 79 -0.86 4.28 -4.92
C LEU A 79 -1.86 4.27 -3.76
N ALA A 80 -1.39 4.53 -2.55
CA ALA A 80 -2.26 4.57 -1.36
C ALA A 80 -3.35 5.62 -1.49
N GLU A 81 -3.01 6.79 -2.00
CA GLU A 81 -3.97 7.87 -2.20
C GLU A 81 -5.03 7.53 -3.24
N ARG A 82 -4.69 6.70 -4.21
CA ARG A 82 -5.63 6.28 -5.25
C ARG A 82 -6.56 5.17 -4.81
N ILE A 83 -6.06 4.20 -4.04
CA ILE A 83 -6.86 3.03 -3.65
C ILE A 83 -7.57 3.20 -2.31
N ALA A 84 -7.06 4.08 -1.45
CA ALA A 84 -7.60 4.27 -0.10
C ALA A 84 -7.51 5.74 0.32
N PRO A 85 -8.13 6.66 -0.45
CA PRO A 85 -7.98 8.10 -0.18
C PRO A 85 -8.54 8.54 1.17
N ASN A 86 -9.51 7.81 1.71
CA ASN A 86 -10.16 8.16 2.96
C ASN A 86 -9.69 7.32 4.15
N HIS A 87 -8.60 6.57 3.97
CA HIS A 87 -8.03 5.74 5.02
C HIS A 87 -6.73 6.34 5.53
N GLN A 88 -6.38 5.99 6.76
CA GLN A 88 -5.05 6.27 7.27
C GLN A 88 -4.10 5.22 6.72
N VAL A 89 -2.97 5.66 6.17
CA VAL A 89 -2.02 4.76 5.51
C VAL A 89 -0.61 5.12 5.95
N ALA A 90 0.22 4.10 6.18
CA ALA A 90 1.65 4.25 6.44
C ALA A 90 2.41 3.51 5.35
N VAL A 91 3.38 4.17 4.72
CA VAL A 91 4.18 3.61 3.64
C VAL A 91 5.63 3.49 4.09
N TYR A 92 6.17 2.29 4.03
CA TYR A 92 7.54 1.99 4.43
C TYR A 92 8.27 1.36 3.25
N THR A 93 9.40 1.95 2.86
CA THR A 93 10.20 1.46 1.72
C THR A 93 11.40 0.68 2.23
N HIS A 94 11.60 -0.51 1.66
CA HIS A 94 12.74 -1.38 1.96
C HIS A 94 13.64 -1.46 0.74
N ASP A 95 14.96 -1.42 0.96
CA ASP A 95 15.93 -1.59 -0.11
C ASP A 95 16.99 -2.65 0.25
N ASP A 96 16.67 -3.51 1.21
CA ASP A 96 17.57 -4.55 1.69
C ASP A 96 17.58 -5.80 0.81
N THR A 97 16.86 -5.77 -0.29
CA THR A 97 16.86 -6.84 -1.31
C THR A 97 17.11 -6.21 -2.68
N ASP A 98 17.27 -7.06 -3.71
CA ASP A 98 17.48 -6.57 -5.08
C ASP A 98 16.31 -5.74 -5.58
N HIS A 99 15.11 -6.04 -5.10
CA HIS A 99 13.90 -5.30 -5.49
C HIS A 99 13.55 -4.29 -4.42
N VAL A 100 13.64 -3.02 -4.76
CA VAL A 100 13.14 -1.97 -3.88
C VAL A 100 11.62 -2.13 -3.80
N HIS A 101 11.07 -2.15 -2.59
CA HIS A 101 9.64 -2.39 -2.43
C HIS A 101 9.04 -1.61 -1.28
N ASN A 102 7.73 -1.39 -1.38
CA ASN A 102 6.94 -0.71 -0.35
C ASN A 102 6.11 -1.72 0.43
N HIS A 103 6.05 -1.51 1.74
CA HIS A 103 5.01 -2.09 2.59
C HIS A 103 4.03 -0.96 2.91
N ILE A 104 2.83 -1.05 2.35
CA ILE A 104 1.79 -0.05 2.52
C ILE A 104 0.77 -0.60 3.50
N VAL A 105 0.72 -0.05 4.71
CA VAL A 105 -0.19 -0.52 5.75
C VAL A 105 -1.39 0.41 5.79
N ILE A 106 -2.57 -0.13 5.49
CA ILE A 106 -3.82 0.62 5.39
C ILE A 106 -4.70 0.29 6.59
N ASN A 107 -5.10 1.30 7.36
CA ASN A 107 -6.06 1.11 8.44
C ASN A 107 -7.42 0.75 7.82
N SER A 108 -8.13 -0.17 8.44
CA SER A 108 -9.36 -0.70 7.86
C SER A 108 -10.51 0.30 7.76
N ILE A 109 -10.47 1.38 8.51
CA ILE A 109 -11.60 2.29 8.64
C ILE A 109 -11.54 3.42 7.64
N ASP A 110 -12.62 3.59 6.86
CA ASP A 110 -12.82 4.75 5.99
C ASP A 110 -13.21 5.93 6.88
N LEU A 111 -12.43 7.00 6.83
CA LEU A 111 -12.64 8.16 7.70
C LEU A 111 -13.92 8.93 7.41
N GLU A 112 -14.46 8.81 6.20
CA GLU A 112 -15.71 9.48 5.84
C GLU A 112 -16.93 8.67 6.21
N THR A 113 -16.91 7.37 5.97
CA THR A 113 -18.09 6.50 6.12
C THR A 113 -18.06 5.64 7.37
N GLY A 114 -16.89 5.45 7.97
CA GLY A 114 -16.71 4.53 9.11
C GLY A 114 -16.77 3.07 8.72
N LYS A 115 -16.87 2.75 7.43
CA LYS A 115 -16.95 1.38 6.97
C LYS A 115 -15.55 0.79 6.79
N LYS A 116 -15.47 -0.53 6.89
CA LYS A 116 -14.19 -1.22 6.70
C LYS A 116 -13.85 -1.36 5.22
N PHE A 117 -12.54 -1.28 4.92
CA PHE A 117 -12.03 -1.52 3.58
C PHE A 117 -12.40 -2.93 3.13
N ASN A 118 -12.88 -3.06 1.91
CA ASN A 118 -13.31 -4.34 1.37
C ASN A 118 -12.20 -4.96 0.53
N ASN A 119 -11.56 -6.01 1.07
CA ASN A 119 -10.48 -6.72 0.37
C ASN A 119 -11.08 -7.92 -0.38
N ASN A 120 -11.47 -7.71 -1.62
CA ASN A 120 -12.00 -8.76 -2.50
C ASN A 120 -11.25 -8.73 -3.84
N LYS A 121 -11.71 -9.52 -4.81
CA LYS A 121 -11.08 -9.58 -6.13
C LYS A 121 -11.05 -8.21 -6.81
N LYS A 122 -12.11 -7.43 -6.65
CA LYS A 122 -12.18 -6.09 -7.22
C LYS A 122 -11.09 -5.19 -6.62
N ALA A 123 -10.88 -5.28 -5.31
CA ALA A 123 -9.84 -4.49 -4.64
C ALA A 123 -8.46 -4.84 -5.20
N LEU A 124 -8.19 -6.13 -5.43
CA LEU A 124 -6.92 -6.56 -6.02
C LEU A 124 -6.73 -6.00 -7.43
N TYR A 125 -7.79 -6.04 -8.26
CA TYR A 125 -7.75 -5.44 -9.59
C TYR A 125 -7.51 -3.95 -9.51
N ASP A 126 -8.19 -3.24 -8.62
CA ASP A 126 -8.04 -1.79 -8.46
C ASP A 126 -6.60 -1.44 -8.07
N VAL A 127 -6.00 -2.22 -7.16
CA VAL A 127 -4.61 -2.02 -6.75
C VAL A 127 -3.66 -2.22 -7.93
N ARG A 128 -3.83 -3.30 -8.67
CA ARG A 128 -2.98 -3.58 -9.85
C ARG A 128 -3.12 -2.52 -10.92
N ASN A 129 -4.35 -2.14 -11.24
CA ASN A 129 -4.61 -1.12 -12.26
C ASN A 129 -4.04 0.23 -11.85
N ALA A 130 -4.22 0.62 -10.60
CA ALA A 130 -3.68 1.88 -10.08
C ALA A 130 -2.15 1.87 -10.14
N SER A 131 -1.52 0.77 -9.74
CA SER A 131 -0.06 0.63 -9.81
C SER A 131 0.44 0.71 -11.23
N ASP A 132 -0.22 0.03 -12.17
CA ASP A 132 0.15 0.05 -13.58
C ASP A 132 0.04 1.46 -14.18
N GLU A 133 -1.03 2.17 -13.86
CA GLU A 133 -1.21 3.54 -14.33
C GLU A 133 -0.14 4.47 -13.79
N ILE A 134 0.21 4.32 -12.52
CA ILE A 134 1.27 5.10 -11.88
C ILE A 134 2.61 4.81 -12.57
N CYS A 135 2.89 3.55 -12.83
CA CYS A 135 4.12 3.17 -13.53
C CYS A 135 4.18 3.75 -14.95
N LYS A 136 3.08 3.73 -15.68
CA LYS A 136 3.01 4.32 -17.02
C LYS A 136 3.24 5.83 -16.96
N LYS A 137 2.64 6.50 -16.00
CA LYS A 137 2.78 7.93 -15.81
C LYS A 137 4.25 8.33 -15.58
N HIS A 138 5.01 7.48 -14.92
CA HIS A 138 6.42 7.73 -14.60
C HIS A 138 7.37 7.01 -15.55
N ASN A 139 6.87 6.47 -16.67
CA ASN A 139 7.66 5.74 -17.66
C ASN A 139 8.36 4.51 -17.12
N LEU A 140 7.73 3.83 -16.17
CA LEU A 140 8.23 2.59 -15.60
C LEU A 140 7.58 1.38 -16.29
N SER A 141 8.23 0.23 -16.21
CA SER A 141 7.68 -1.00 -16.78
C SER A 141 6.46 -1.46 -15.99
N VAL A 142 5.50 -2.08 -16.68
CA VAL A 142 4.30 -2.62 -16.05
C VAL A 142 4.17 -4.11 -16.37
N PRO A 143 3.73 -4.92 -15.38
CA PRO A 143 3.65 -6.37 -15.57
C PRO A 143 2.69 -6.79 -16.68
N CYS A 144 1.58 -6.07 -16.84
CA CYS A 144 0.58 -6.44 -17.83
C CYS A 144 1.09 -6.41 -19.25
N LEU A 145 2.13 -5.63 -19.53
CA LEU A 145 2.73 -5.59 -20.87
C LEU A 145 3.54 -6.84 -21.17
N LEU A 146 3.92 -7.58 -20.15
CA LEU A 146 4.69 -8.80 -20.33
C LEU A 146 3.83 -10.00 -20.67
N TYR A 147 2.56 -9.91 -20.28
CA TYR A 147 1.67 -11.05 -20.46
C TYR A 147 0.77 -10.92 -21.64
N THR A 148 0.85 -9.85 -22.28
CA THR A 148 -0.11 -9.58 -23.19
C THR A 148 -0.22 -10.35 -24.30
N SER A 149 -0.20 -10.85 -23.88
CA SER A 149 -0.64 -11.36 -24.60
C SER A 149 -1.90 -11.02 -24.70
N PRO A 150 -2.32 -10.60 -24.80
CA PRO A 150 -3.26 -10.16 -24.88
C PRO A 150 -3.99 -9.62 -24.46
N SER A 151 -3.87 -9.35 -24.31
CA SER A 151 -4.61 -8.88 -23.90
C SER A 151 -5.11 -8.34 -23.76
N PRO A 152 -5.29 -8.37 -23.96
CA PRO A 152 -5.89 -7.84 -23.73
C PRO A 152 -6.43 -7.32 -23.27
N ARG A 153 -6.42 -7.27 -23.14
CA ARG A 153 -6.89 -6.86 -22.55
C ARG A 153 -7.29 -6.43 -22.56
N ASP A 154 -6.68 -6.77 -22.68
CA ASP A 154 -6.80 -6.42 -22.69
C ASP A 154 -6.94 -6.16 -22.80
#